data_24acbe45b17a29bd929970f2fcadbe5f
#
_entry.id   24acbe45b17a29bd929970f2fcadbe5f
#
_cell.length_a   1.000
_cell.length_b   1.000
_cell.length_c   1.000
_cell.angle_alpha   90.00
_cell.angle_beta   90.00
_cell.angle_gamma   90.00
#
_symmetry.space_group_name_H-M   'P 1'
#
loop_
_entity.id
_entity.type
_entity.pdbx_description
1 polymer ?
#
loop_
_entity_poly.entity_id
_entity_poly.type
_entity_poly.pdbx_seq_one_letter_code
_entity_poly.pdbx_strand_id
1 'polypeptide(L)'
;MRRLERTVPEIAADSAFGIACGASGLPVENLAELFLPEYFSAIELPAGLLETASAPELMAKVLDCFDDVQVGSIASPPEEEPPAPLLREFAERTGELLTGLSEAGIHTASLEFSGKTFADALLRALRPLAPALNRTGMTLLLPFALPCADPETPARFIQLLRRSMIPQLKLRLDLHLAALPPDASPRDLAGTLLQEVRSVFLRWNADSGEFPGKEQIAPWLAALERNGFRGSWLAAPQSADPLRIRTEAFRFTELLNELKQPSAQQKGFSL
;
A
#
# COMPACT_ATOMS: atom_id res chain seq x y z
N MET A 1 -14.79 33.97 19.27
CA MET A 1 -13.97 32.95 18.60
C MET A 1 -14.68 31.59 18.73
N ARG A 2 -15.37 31.13 17.69
CA ARG A 2 -15.99 29.79 17.67
C ARG A 2 -14.87 28.77 17.42
N ARG A 3 -14.62 27.88 18.40
CA ARG A 3 -13.81 26.67 18.18
C ARG A 3 -14.52 25.87 17.08
N LEU A 4 -13.89 25.72 15.94
CA LEU A 4 -14.27 24.71 14.95
C LEU A 4 -14.02 23.33 15.61
N GLU A 5 -15.09 22.71 16.06
CA GLU A 5 -15.08 21.32 16.46
C GLU A 5 -14.69 20.49 15.23
N ARG A 6 -13.50 19.90 15.27
CA ARG A 6 -13.04 18.96 14.25
C ARG A 6 -13.82 17.67 14.46
N THR A 7 -14.85 17.45 13.66
CA THR A 7 -15.46 16.12 13.51
C THR A 7 -14.40 15.16 12.99
N VAL A 8 -14.14 14.09 13.74
CA VAL A 8 -13.32 12.97 13.26
C VAL A 8 -14.10 12.36 12.08
N PRO A 9 -13.49 12.25 10.89
CA PRO A 9 -14.22 11.70 9.75
C PRO A 9 -14.52 10.22 9.99
N GLU A 10 -15.72 9.80 9.60
CA GLU A 10 -16.07 8.38 9.51
C GLU A 10 -15.18 7.76 8.41
N ILE A 11 -14.47 6.69 8.74
CA ILE A 11 -13.72 5.92 7.73
C ILE A 11 -14.75 5.26 6.81
N ALA A 12 -14.58 5.41 5.51
CA ALA A 12 -15.49 4.81 4.53
C ALA A 12 -15.65 3.31 4.84
N ALA A 13 -16.91 2.86 4.92
CA ALA A 13 -17.24 1.48 5.23
C ALA A 13 -16.61 0.47 4.25
N ASP A 14 -16.26 0.95 3.05
CA ASP A 14 -15.76 0.15 1.93
C ASP A 14 -14.22 0.00 1.90
N SER A 15 -13.49 0.56 2.87
CA SER A 15 -12.03 0.38 2.94
C SER A 15 -11.68 -0.94 3.62
N ALA A 16 -10.83 -1.75 2.98
CA ALA A 16 -10.30 -2.97 3.53
C ALA A 16 -9.12 -2.68 4.49
N PHE A 17 -8.98 -3.49 5.52
CA PHE A 17 -7.87 -3.42 6.48
C PHE A 17 -7.09 -4.71 6.51
N GLY A 18 -5.78 -4.62 6.54
CA GLY A 18 -4.96 -5.80 6.42
C GLY A 18 -3.52 -5.65 6.84
N ILE A 19 -2.72 -6.62 6.44
CA ILE A 19 -1.31 -6.71 6.72
C ILE A 19 -0.48 -6.80 5.44
N ALA A 20 0.63 -6.06 5.39
CA ALA A 20 1.60 -6.14 4.32
C ALA A 20 2.73 -7.11 4.70
N CYS A 21 2.58 -8.35 4.31
CA CYS A 21 3.55 -9.41 4.64
C CYS A 21 4.92 -9.17 3.98
N GLY A 22 4.95 -8.71 2.73
CA GLY A 22 6.21 -8.41 2.04
C GLY A 22 7.03 -7.29 2.66
N ALA A 23 6.36 -6.38 3.38
CA ALA A 23 7.01 -5.28 4.07
C ALA A 23 7.51 -5.64 5.48
N SER A 24 7.16 -6.82 6.00
CA SER A 24 7.46 -7.24 7.37
C SER A 24 8.94 -7.52 7.63
N GLY A 25 9.69 -7.88 6.58
CA GLY A 25 11.08 -8.33 6.70
C GLY A 25 11.23 -9.81 7.10
N LEU A 26 10.13 -10.55 7.20
CA LEU A 26 10.16 -11.98 7.53
C LEU A 26 10.61 -12.82 6.33
N PRO A 27 11.30 -13.95 6.60
CA PRO A 27 11.49 -15.00 5.62
C PRO A 27 10.15 -15.54 5.09
N VAL A 28 10.12 -15.94 3.82
CA VAL A 28 8.90 -16.41 3.13
C VAL A 28 8.24 -17.58 3.86
N GLU A 29 9.02 -18.47 4.44
CA GLU A 29 8.55 -19.65 5.21
C GLU A 29 7.71 -19.27 6.45
N ASN A 30 7.95 -18.10 6.99
CA ASN A 30 7.27 -17.62 8.22
C ASN A 30 6.04 -16.77 7.92
N LEU A 31 5.79 -16.40 6.67
CA LEU A 31 4.68 -15.53 6.31
C LEU A 31 3.31 -16.12 6.60
N ALA A 32 3.18 -17.45 6.54
CA ALA A 32 1.93 -18.13 6.88
C ALA A 32 1.44 -17.85 8.31
N GLU A 33 2.35 -17.48 9.22
CA GLU A 33 2.01 -17.10 10.59
C GLU A 33 1.28 -15.75 10.69
N LEU A 34 1.35 -14.93 9.63
CA LEU A 34 0.69 -13.63 9.53
C LEU A 34 -0.72 -13.71 8.94
N PHE A 35 -1.17 -14.89 8.52
CA PHE A 35 -2.49 -15.08 7.93
C PHE A 35 -3.56 -15.16 9.01
N LEU A 36 -4.19 -14.03 9.29
CA LEU A 36 -5.17 -13.84 10.34
C LEU A 36 -6.49 -13.32 9.74
N PRO A 37 -7.23 -14.16 8.97
CA PRO A 37 -8.46 -13.74 8.30
C PRO A 37 -9.56 -13.30 9.26
N GLU A 38 -9.52 -13.74 10.51
CA GLU A 38 -10.43 -13.30 11.55
C GLU A 38 -10.25 -11.83 11.97
N TYR A 39 -9.09 -11.23 11.63
CA TYR A 39 -8.76 -9.84 12.00
C TYR A 39 -8.60 -8.93 10.78
N PHE A 40 -8.28 -9.49 9.62
CA PHE A 40 -7.95 -8.75 8.41
C PHE A 40 -8.82 -9.19 7.25
N SER A 41 -9.31 -8.23 6.46
CA SER A 41 -9.99 -8.48 5.19
C SER A 41 -9.05 -8.30 3.98
N ALA A 42 -7.86 -7.75 4.19
CA ALA A 42 -6.87 -7.54 3.14
C ALA A 42 -5.51 -8.11 3.51
N ILE A 43 -4.76 -8.54 2.50
CA ILE A 43 -3.38 -9.02 2.67
C ILE A 43 -2.52 -8.63 1.46
N GLU A 44 -1.26 -8.27 1.73
CA GLU A 44 -0.25 -8.17 0.68
C GLU A 44 0.79 -9.26 0.85
N LEU A 45 1.05 -9.99 -0.22
CA LEU A 45 2.02 -11.07 -0.29
C LEU A 45 3.22 -10.65 -1.15
N PRO A 46 4.46 -11.00 -0.76
CA PRO A 46 5.62 -10.73 -1.60
C PRO A 46 5.60 -11.62 -2.86
N ALA A 47 5.98 -11.05 -3.99
CA ALA A 47 6.05 -11.79 -5.26
C ALA A 47 6.93 -13.05 -5.19
N GLY A 48 8.01 -13.01 -4.41
CA GLY A 48 8.88 -14.17 -4.19
C GLY A 48 8.18 -15.39 -3.58
N LEU A 49 7.05 -15.20 -2.90
CA LEU A 49 6.24 -16.31 -2.38
C LEU A 49 5.67 -17.19 -3.51
N LEU A 50 5.36 -16.57 -4.66
CA LEU A 50 4.78 -17.26 -5.82
C LEU A 50 5.78 -18.20 -6.51
N GLU A 51 7.06 -18.05 -6.23
CA GLU A 51 8.14 -18.91 -6.75
C GLU A 51 8.38 -20.15 -5.89
N THR A 52 7.67 -20.29 -4.75
CA THR A 52 7.82 -21.43 -3.85
C THR A 52 6.96 -22.62 -4.30
N ALA A 53 7.39 -23.83 -3.95
CA ALA A 53 6.65 -25.05 -4.28
C ALA A 53 5.26 -25.13 -3.61
N SER A 54 5.07 -24.44 -2.48
CA SER A 54 3.79 -24.37 -1.74
C SER A 54 2.87 -23.25 -2.21
N ALA A 55 3.31 -22.43 -3.18
CA ALA A 55 2.55 -21.27 -3.63
C ALA A 55 1.09 -21.58 -4.05
N PRO A 56 0.78 -22.64 -4.84
CA PRO A 56 -0.59 -22.89 -5.26
C PRO A 56 -1.56 -23.16 -4.11
N GLU A 57 -1.16 -23.98 -3.12
CA GLU A 57 -2.00 -24.29 -1.96
C GLU A 57 -2.17 -23.06 -1.06
N LEU A 58 -1.10 -22.32 -0.86
CA LEU A 58 -1.11 -21.11 -0.06
C LEU A 58 -1.99 -20.04 -0.70
N MET A 59 -1.88 -19.85 -2.02
CA MET A 59 -2.70 -18.89 -2.76
C MET A 59 -4.18 -19.25 -2.72
N ALA A 60 -4.54 -20.53 -2.88
CA ALA A 60 -5.91 -20.97 -2.76
C ALA A 60 -6.49 -20.63 -1.37
N LYS A 61 -5.74 -20.91 -0.29
CA LYS A 61 -6.13 -20.59 1.07
C LYS A 61 -6.28 -19.08 1.29
N VAL A 62 -5.37 -18.28 0.74
CA VAL A 62 -5.41 -16.82 0.89
C VAL A 62 -6.63 -16.25 0.17
N LEU A 63 -6.91 -16.68 -1.05
CA LEU A 63 -8.06 -16.21 -1.83
C LEU A 63 -9.40 -16.60 -1.19
N ASP A 64 -9.45 -17.73 -0.48
CA ASP A 64 -10.65 -18.15 0.25
C ASP A 64 -10.90 -17.33 1.54
N CYS A 65 -9.84 -16.72 2.09
CA CYS A 65 -9.87 -16.10 3.40
C CYS A 65 -9.89 -14.56 3.39
N PHE A 66 -9.44 -13.92 2.31
CA PHE A 66 -9.29 -12.47 2.26
C PHE A 66 -10.06 -11.87 1.09
N ASP A 67 -10.73 -10.75 1.33
CA ASP A 67 -11.52 -10.03 0.32
C ASP A 67 -10.64 -9.25 -0.66
N ASP A 68 -9.49 -8.74 -0.21
CA ASP A 68 -8.52 -8.01 -1.03
C ASP A 68 -7.12 -8.62 -0.89
N VAL A 69 -6.67 -9.25 -1.95
CA VAL A 69 -5.33 -9.84 -2.04
C VAL A 69 -4.48 -9.04 -3.01
N GLN A 70 -3.36 -8.56 -2.52
CA GLN A 70 -2.38 -7.81 -3.30
C GLN A 70 -1.07 -8.59 -3.37
N VAL A 71 -0.36 -8.49 -4.48
CA VAL A 71 0.99 -9.04 -4.61
C VAL A 71 1.99 -7.89 -4.70
N GLY A 72 2.91 -7.84 -3.75
CA GLY A 72 3.90 -6.80 -3.62
C GLY A 72 5.31 -7.19 -4.01
N SER A 73 6.19 -6.21 -3.92
CA SER A 73 7.65 -6.39 -4.08
C SER A 73 8.08 -6.97 -5.44
N ILE A 74 7.31 -6.65 -6.52
CA ILE A 74 7.76 -6.96 -7.88
C ILE A 74 8.95 -6.03 -8.18
N ALA A 75 10.16 -6.61 -8.25
CA ALA A 75 11.38 -5.83 -8.43
C ALA A 75 11.41 -5.13 -9.80
N SER A 76 11.64 -3.82 -9.78
CA SER A 76 11.97 -3.06 -11.00
C SER A 76 13.43 -3.28 -11.40
N PRO A 77 13.82 -2.96 -12.64
CA PRO A 77 15.23 -2.98 -13.00
C PRO A 77 16.07 -2.11 -12.04
N PRO A 78 17.21 -2.63 -11.54
CA PRO A 78 17.99 -1.96 -10.49
C PRO A 78 18.78 -0.73 -10.98
N GLU A 79 18.92 -0.56 -12.28
CA GLU A 79 19.75 0.47 -12.88
C GLU A 79 18.98 1.79 -13.07
N GLU A 80 19.66 2.91 -12.89
CA GLU A 80 19.07 4.23 -13.14
C GLU A 80 18.66 4.41 -14.61
N GLU A 81 19.44 3.84 -15.53
CA GLU A 81 19.17 3.81 -16.96
C GLU A 81 19.29 2.39 -17.51
N PRO A 82 18.29 1.53 -17.31
CA PRO A 82 18.39 0.15 -17.77
C PRO A 82 18.45 0.09 -19.30
N PRO A 83 19.33 -0.75 -19.87
CA PRO A 83 19.44 -0.94 -21.30
C PRO A 83 18.16 -1.58 -21.88
N ALA A 84 17.89 -1.36 -23.16
CA ALA A 84 16.68 -1.84 -23.81
C ALA A 84 16.41 -3.37 -23.66
N PRO A 85 17.41 -4.26 -23.71
CA PRO A 85 17.20 -5.69 -23.45
C PRO A 85 16.65 -5.96 -22.06
N LEU A 86 17.19 -5.31 -21.02
CA LEU A 86 16.75 -5.49 -19.62
C LEU A 86 15.32 -4.96 -19.40
N LEU A 87 14.97 -3.84 -20.06
CA LEU A 87 13.59 -3.32 -20.04
C LEU A 87 12.60 -4.28 -20.69
N ARG A 88 13.02 -4.95 -21.77
CA ARG A 88 12.19 -5.96 -22.44
C ARG A 88 11.99 -7.19 -21.56
N GLU A 89 13.06 -7.73 -21.01
CA GLU A 89 13.01 -8.87 -20.08
C GLU A 89 12.11 -8.57 -18.86
N PHE A 90 12.28 -7.39 -18.26
CA PHE A 90 11.41 -6.93 -17.17
C PHE A 90 9.94 -6.90 -17.60
N ALA A 91 9.64 -6.33 -18.77
CA ALA A 91 8.28 -6.23 -19.24
C ALA A 91 7.65 -7.60 -19.56
N GLU A 92 8.41 -8.51 -20.15
CA GLU A 92 7.96 -9.87 -20.44
C GLU A 92 7.65 -10.64 -19.14
N ARG A 93 8.61 -10.73 -18.22
CA ARG A 93 8.42 -11.42 -16.93
C ARG A 93 7.29 -10.81 -16.09
N THR A 94 7.25 -9.49 -15.99
CA THR A 94 6.18 -8.82 -15.25
C THR A 94 4.83 -9.01 -15.93
N GLY A 95 4.77 -8.94 -17.25
CA GLY A 95 3.55 -9.18 -18.02
C GLY A 95 3.00 -10.60 -17.86
N GLU A 96 3.86 -11.62 -17.83
CA GLU A 96 3.50 -13.01 -17.54
C GLU A 96 2.99 -13.16 -16.11
N LEU A 97 3.68 -12.58 -15.14
CA LEU A 97 3.25 -12.58 -13.74
C LEU A 97 1.87 -11.93 -13.57
N LEU A 98 1.66 -10.73 -14.12
CA LEU A 98 0.36 -10.05 -14.07
C LEU A 98 -0.76 -10.87 -14.70
N THR A 99 -0.46 -11.61 -15.77
CA THR A 99 -1.44 -12.51 -16.40
C THR A 99 -1.81 -13.65 -15.47
N GLY A 100 -0.82 -14.34 -14.91
CA GLY A 100 -1.05 -15.44 -13.97
C GLY A 100 -1.79 -14.99 -12.70
N LEU A 101 -1.46 -13.80 -12.15
CA LEU A 101 -2.17 -13.23 -11.02
C LEU A 101 -3.64 -12.94 -11.34
N SER A 102 -3.91 -12.36 -12.51
CA SER A 102 -5.28 -12.08 -12.95
C SER A 102 -6.10 -13.37 -13.14
N GLU A 103 -5.50 -14.42 -13.71
CA GLU A 103 -6.13 -15.73 -13.85
C GLU A 103 -6.41 -16.39 -12.50
N ALA A 104 -5.59 -16.12 -11.49
CA ALA A 104 -5.81 -16.54 -10.11
C ALA A 104 -6.84 -15.69 -9.35
N GLY A 105 -7.38 -14.63 -9.94
CA GLY A 105 -8.36 -13.74 -9.30
C GLY A 105 -7.75 -12.59 -8.50
N ILE A 106 -6.45 -12.36 -8.61
CA ILE A 106 -5.77 -11.21 -7.98
C ILE A 106 -5.75 -10.05 -8.97
N HIS A 107 -6.19 -8.89 -8.50
CA HIS A 107 -6.36 -7.72 -9.37
C HIS A 107 -5.42 -6.56 -9.06
N THR A 108 -4.61 -6.67 -8.01
CA THR A 108 -3.70 -5.61 -7.57
C THR A 108 -2.30 -6.16 -7.35
N ALA A 109 -1.32 -5.51 -7.97
CA ALA A 109 0.09 -5.79 -7.75
C ALA A 109 0.87 -4.50 -7.49
N SER A 110 1.99 -4.55 -6.79
CA SER A 110 2.85 -3.40 -6.56
C SER A 110 4.29 -3.65 -6.98
N LEU A 111 4.89 -2.64 -7.58
CA LEU A 111 6.32 -2.63 -7.87
C LEU A 111 7.12 -2.25 -6.62
N GLU A 112 8.37 -2.65 -6.61
CA GLU A 112 9.39 -2.13 -5.70
C GLU A 112 10.53 -1.54 -6.51
N PHE A 113 10.96 -0.34 -6.12
CA PHE A 113 12.07 0.32 -6.79
C PHE A 113 13.34 0.18 -5.95
N SER A 114 14.37 -0.37 -6.54
CA SER A 114 15.70 -0.36 -5.95
C SER A 114 16.43 0.91 -6.37
N GLY A 115 16.67 1.82 -5.43
CA GLY A 115 17.48 3.00 -5.66
C GLY A 115 16.74 4.25 -6.16
N LYS A 116 17.50 5.17 -6.74
CA LYS A 116 17.02 6.49 -7.21
C LYS A 116 16.44 6.42 -8.63
N THR A 117 15.51 5.51 -8.90
CA THR A 117 14.90 5.39 -10.23
C THR A 117 14.04 6.61 -10.51
N PHE A 118 14.44 7.45 -11.45
CA PHE A 118 13.75 8.67 -11.81
C PHE A 118 12.70 8.49 -12.90
N ALA A 119 11.75 9.42 -12.92
CA ALA A 119 10.51 9.38 -13.68
C ALA A 119 10.64 8.92 -15.15
N ASP A 120 11.67 9.30 -15.86
CA ASP A 120 11.81 8.95 -17.29
C ASP A 120 12.29 7.50 -17.50
N ALA A 121 13.18 6.99 -16.66
CA ALA A 121 13.59 5.58 -16.70
C ALA A 121 12.41 4.68 -16.30
N LEU A 122 11.70 5.06 -15.24
CA LEU A 122 10.50 4.36 -14.81
C LEU A 122 9.41 4.36 -15.89
N LEU A 123 9.19 5.48 -16.57
CA LEU A 123 8.23 5.57 -17.67
C LEU A 123 8.59 4.64 -18.83
N ARG A 124 9.89 4.52 -19.15
CA ARG A 124 10.37 3.57 -20.17
C ARG A 124 10.15 2.12 -19.77
N ALA A 125 10.30 1.80 -18.47
CA ALA A 125 10.04 0.46 -17.95
C ALA A 125 8.55 0.10 -17.92
N LEU A 126 7.68 1.08 -17.62
CA LEU A 126 6.24 0.85 -17.46
C LEU A 126 5.48 0.79 -18.79
N ARG A 127 5.88 1.57 -19.80
CA ARG A 127 5.18 1.59 -21.11
C ARG A 127 5.01 0.22 -21.76
N PRO A 128 6.02 -0.66 -21.78
CA PRO A 128 5.87 -2.01 -22.34
C PRO A 128 4.87 -2.90 -21.58
N LEU A 129 4.51 -2.55 -20.33
CA LEU A 129 3.51 -3.28 -19.54
C LEU A 129 2.06 -2.91 -19.89
N ALA A 130 1.85 -1.79 -20.60
CA ALA A 130 0.50 -1.32 -20.91
C ALA A 130 -0.39 -2.37 -21.60
N PRO A 131 0.08 -3.15 -22.59
CA PRO A 131 -0.75 -4.19 -23.21
C PRO A 131 -1.18 -5.28 -22.23
N ALA A 132 -0.30 -5.70 -21.30
CA ALA A 132 -0.63 -6.70 -20.29
C ALA A 132 -1.65 -6.14 -19.27
N LEU A 133 -1.44 -4.93 -18.77
CA LEU A 133 -2.35 -4.24 -17.85
C LEU A 133 -3.74 -4.01 -18.47
N ASN A 134 -3.80 -3.60 -19.74
CA ASN A 134 -5.07 -3.42 -20.45
C ASN A 134 -5.81 -4.74 -20.65
N ARG A 135 -5.10 -5.82 -20.94
CA ARG A 135 -5.70 -7.14 -21.16
C ARG A 135 -6.21 -7.75 -19.88
N THR A 136 -5.45 -7.64 -18.80
CA THR A 136 -5.78 -8.25 -17.49
C THR A 136 -6.71 -7.37 -16.64
N GLY A 137 -6.76 -6.08 -16.91
CA GLY A 137 -7.47 -5.12 -16.06
C GLY A 137 -6.83 -4.89 -14.69
N MET A 138 -5.63 -5.46 -14.46
CA MET A 138 -4.94 -5.35 -13.17
C MET A 138 -4.53 -3.92 -12.85
N THR A 139 -4.62 -3.56 -11.57
CA THR A 139 -4.04 -2.33 -11.04
C THR A 139 -2.58 -2.58 -10.64
N LEU A 140 -1.67 -1.77 -11.19
CA LEU A 140 -0.26 -1.79 -10.82
C LEU A 140 0.09 -0.57 -9.98
N LEU A 141 0.50 -0.81 -8.74
CA LEU A 141 0.79 0.22 -7.75
C LEU A 141 2.25 0.63 -7.81
N LEU A 142 2.48 1.93 -7.87
CA LEU A 142 3.80 2.54 -7.74
C LEU A 142 3.99 3.00 -6.29
N PRO A 143 5.05 2.57 -5.59
CA PRO A 143 5.30 3.00 -4.22
C PRO A 143 5.68 4.49 -4.19
N PHE A 144 5.04 5.22 -3.29
CA PHE A 144 5.30 6.60 -3.01
C PHE A 144 5.52 6.76 -1.51
N ALA A 145 6.77 6.88 -1.09
CA ALA A 145 7.14 6.92 0.31
C ALA A 145 7.12 8.34 0.89
N LEU A 146 6.63 8.47 2.12
CA LEU A 146 6.71 9.68 2.92
C LEU A 146 7.43 9.40 4.26
N PRO A 147 8.30 10.32 4.69
CA PRO A 147 8.64 11.60 4.06
C PRO A 147 9.45 11.44 2.77
N CYS A 148 9.23 12.35 1.81
CA CYS A 148 10.06 12.42 0.61
C CYS A 148 11.39 13.11 0.91
N ALA A 149 12.49 12.54 0.42
CA ALA A 149 13.79 13.19 0.50
C ALA A 149 13.89 14.44 -0.39
N ASP A 150 13.13 14.44 -1.50
CA ASP A 150 13.09 15.54 -2.46
C ASP A 150 11.66 16.11 -2.53
N PRO A 151 11.45 17.40 -2.23
CA PRO A 151 10.13 18.04 -2.23
C PRO A 151 9.46 18.08 -3.61
N GLU A 152 10.19 17.89 -4.71
CA GLU A 152 9.62 17.81 -6.05
C GLU A 152 9.05 16.43 -6.38
N THR A 153 9.33 15.41 -5.59
CA THR A 153 8.90 14.03 -5.83
C THR A 153 7.40 13.90 -6.08
N PRO A 154 6.49 14.54 -5.31
CA PRO A 154 5.05 14.46 -5.57
C PRO A 154 4.66 14.95 -6.97
N ALA A 155 5.21 16.09 -7.40
CA ALA A 155 4.93 16.64 -8.72
C ALA A 155 5.44 15.74 -9.85
N ARG A 156 6.60 15.12 -9.68
CA ARG A 156 7.18 14.16 -10.63
C ARG A 156 6.31 12.91 -10.77
N PHE A 157 5.76 12.38 -9.67
CA PHE A 157 4.85 11.24 -9.73
C PHE A 157 3.54 11.56 -10.46
N ILE A 158 2.94 12.73 -10.22
CA ILE A 158 1.77 13.18 -10.97
C ILE A 158 2.07 13.27 -12.47
N GLN A 159 3.21 13.85 -12.84
CA GLN A 159 3.63 13.93 -14.24
C GLN A 159 3.86 12.54 -14.85
N LEU A 160 4.48 11.62 -14.11
CA LEU A 160 4.70 10.25 -14.54
C LEU A 160 3.38 9.54 -14.83
N LEU A 161 2.42 9.59 -13.92
CA LEU A 161 1.11 8.98 -14.11
C LEU A 161 0.41 9.54 -15.34
N ARG A 162 0.41 10.87 -15.52
CA ARG A 162 -0.19 11.53 -16.69
C ARG A 162 0.51 11.16 -17.99
N ARG A 163 1.85 11.16 -18.02
CA ARG A 163 2.65 10.85 -19.19
C ARG A 163 2.64 9.37 -19.58
N SER A 164 2.36 8.48 -18.63
CA SER A 164 2.26 7.05 -18.90
C SER A 164 1.08 6.73 -19.82
N MET A 165 -0.02 7.45 -19.65
CA MET A 165 -1.31 7.18 -20.30
C MET A 165 -1.84 5.77 -20.03
N ILE A 166 -1.46 5.19 -18.88
CA ILE A 166 -1.88 3.85 -18.42
C ILE A 166 -2.83 4.04 -17.24
N PRO A 167 -4.14 3.91 -17.41
CA PRO A 167 -5.12 4.19 -16.35
C PRO A 167 -5.04 3.22 -15.17
N GLN A 168 -4.45 2.03 -15.39
CA GLN A 168 -4.24 1.00 -14.37
C GLN A 168 -3.06 1.30 -13.45
N LEU A 169 -2.19 2.27 -13.78
CA LEU A 169 -1.15 2.71 -12.85
C LEU A 169 -1.75 3.58 -11.77
N LYS A 170 -1.53 3.18 -10.54
CA LYS A 170 -2.00 3.86 -9.34
C LYS A 170 -0.87 3.97 -8.31
N LEU A 171 -1.15 4.56 -7.15
CA LEU A 171 -0.16 4.76 -6.11
C LEU A 171 -0.43 3.85 -4.90
N ARG A 172 0.66 3.33 -4.36
CA ARG A 172 0.75 2.83 -3.00
C ARG A 172 1.44 3.91 -2.16
N LEU A 173 0.75 4.43 -1.17
CA LEU A 173 1.30 5.42 -0.26
C LEU A 173 1.98 4.71 0.92
N ASP A 174 3.30 4.80 1.01
CA ASP A 174 4.09 4.23 2.10
C ASP A 174 4.38 5.33 3.14
N LEU A 175 3.69 5.29 4.28
CA LEU A 175 3.87 6.22 5.39
C LEU A 175 4.84 5.64 6.42
N HIS A 176 6.05 6.17 6.48
CA HIS A 176 7.04 5.81 7.49
C HIS A 176 6.82 6.67 8.74
N LEU A 177 5.94 6.21 9.63
CA LEU A 177 5.37 7.01 10.70
C LEU A 177 6.41 7.58 11.69
N ALA A 178 7.43 6.82 12.02
CA ALA A 178 8.51 7.30 12.89
C ALA A 178 9.40 8.38 12.25
N ALA A 179 9.45 8.42 10.91
CA ALA A 179 10.23 9.40 10.17
C ALA A 179 9.42 10.62 9.74
N LEU A 180 8.09 10.58 9.86
CA LEU A 180 7.24 11.72 9.54
C LEU A 180 7.48 12.86 10.54
N PRO A 181 7.75 14.10 10.07
CA PRO A 181 7.74 15.27 10.93
C PRO A 181 6.41 15.38 11.69
N PRO A 182 6.43 15.88 12.94
CA PRO A 182 5.21 16.02 13.75
C PRO A 182 4.13 16.92 13.12
N ASP A 183 4.55 17.83 12.26
CA ASP A 183 3.71 18.75 11.49
C ASP A 183 3.40 18.27 10.08
N ALA A 184 3.91 17.07 9.68
CA ALA A 184 3.62 16.49 8.39
C ALA A 184 2.12 16.34 8.18
N SER A 185 1.65 16.91 7.09
CA SER A 185 0.22 16.97 6.80
C SER A 185 -0.08 16.44 5.39
N PRO A 186 -1.18 15.70 5.24
CA PRO A 186 -1.68 15.36 3.90
C PRO A 186 -1.95 16.58 3.01
N ARG A 187 -2.07 17.77 3.60
CA ARG A 187 -2.26 19.03 2.87
C ARG A 187 -1.07 19.42 2.02
N ASP A 188 0.12 18.91 2.37
CA ASP A 188 1.35 19.14 1.62
C ASP A 188 1.38 18.33 0.31
N LEU A 189 0.48 17.35 0.19
CA LEU A 189 0.27 16.60 -1.04
C LEU A 189 -0.87 17.20 -1.86
N ALA A 190 -0.64 17.38 -3.15
CA ALA A 190 -1.70 17.79 -4.06
C ALA A 190 -2.87 16.79 -4.02
N GLY A 191 -4.11 17.28 -3.95
CA GLY A 191 -5.30 16.43 -3.94
C GLY A 191 -5.36 15.48 -5.14
N THR A 192 -4.81 15.87 -6.28
CA THR A 192 -4.67 15.01 -7.47
C THR A 192 -3.78 13.80 -7.24
N LEU A 193 -2.76 13.87 -6.37
CA LEU A 193 -1.94 12.71 -6.01
C LEU A 193 -2.74 11.76 -5.11
N LEU A 194 -3.45 12.31 -4.12
CA LEU A 194 -4.26 11.51 -3.19
C LEU A 194 -5.39 10.75 -3.89
N GLN A 195 -5.95 11.28 -4.98
CA GLN A 195 -6.96 10.60 -5.80
C GLN A 195 -6.43 9.36 -6.51
N GLU A 196 -5.13 9.29 -6.76
CA GLU A 196 -4.49 8.14 -7.41
C GLU A 196 -4.07 7.05 -6.42
N VAL A 197 -4.17 7.27 -5.12
CA VAL A 197 -3.83 6.27 -4.09
C VAL A 197 -4.89 5.15 -4.07
N ARG A 198 -4.43 3.90 -4.08
CA ARG A 198 -5.27 2.70 -3.98
C ARG A 198 -4.87 1.76 -2.86
N SER A 199 -3.68 1.94 -2.30
CA SER A 199 -3.23 1.20 -1.12
C SER A 199 -2.38 2.12 -0.24
N VAL A 200 -2.48 1.95 1.06
CA VAL A 200 -1.69 2.69 2.05
C VAL A 200 -0.97 1.70 2.93
N PHE A 201 0.34 1.78 2.96
CA PHE A 201 1.17 1.03 3.89
C PHE A 201 1.57 1.93 5.03
N LEU A 202 1.20 1.55 6.23
CA LEU A 202 1.64 2.20 7.46
C LEU A 202 2.83 1.42 8.02
N ARG A 203 4.02 2.01 7.88
CA ARG A 203 5.29 1.38 8.24
C ARG A 203 5.81 1.91 9.55
N TRP A 204 6.20 1.02 10.44
CA TRP A 204 6.92 1.36 11.67
C TRP A 204 7.84 0.21 12.08
N ASN A 205 8.83 0.53 12.93
CA ASN A 205 9.69 -0.50 13.51
C ASN A 205 9.01 -1.04 14.77
N ALA A 206 8.53 -2.28 14.70
CA ALA A 206 7.87 -2.93 15.82
C ALA A 206 8.83 -3.20 17.00
N ASP A 207 10.13 -3.31 16.74
CA ASP A 207 11.15 -3.58 17.76
C ASP A 207 11.51 -2.33 18.58
N SER A 208 11.23 -1.13 18.08
CA SER A 208 11.48 0.12 18.81
C SER A 208 10.52 0.34 19.98
N GLY A 209 9.40 -0.38 20.02
CA GLY A 209 8.33 -0.17 20.98
C GLY A 209 7.45 1.05 20.67
N GLU A 210 7.75 1.79 19.61
CA GLU A 210 6.94 2.91 19.13
C GLU A 210 5.78 2.36 18.29
N PHE A 211 4.56 2.66 18.73
CA PHE A 211 3.35 2.34 17.99
C PHE A 211 2.73 3.63 17.45
N PRO A 212 2.24 3.64 16.21
CA PRO A 212 1.66 4.85 15.62
C PRO A 212 0.43 5.32 16.40
N GLY A 213 0.44 6.60 16.76
CA GLY A 213 -0.64 7.22 17.50
C GLY A 213 -1.83 7.60 16.61
N LYS A 214 -3.02 7.64 17.21
CA LYS A 214 -4.26 8.10 16.55
C LYS A 214 -4.10 9.46 15.88
N GLU A 215 -3.40 10.38 16.55
CA GLU A 215 -3.19 11.75 16.08
C GLU A 215 -2.33 11.82 14.83
N GLN A 216 -1.44 10.85 14.63
CA GLN A 216 -0.60 10.76 13.44
C GLN A 216 -1.40 10.21 12.24
N ILE A 217 -2.29 9.26 12.46
CA ILE A 217 -3.01 8.54 11.39
C ILE A 217 -4.28 9.26 10.97
N ALA A 218 -5.05 9.82 11.90
CA ALA A 218 -6.35 10.41 11.63
C ALA A 218 -6.34 11.50 10.53
N PRO A 219 -5.35 12.40 10.44
CA PRO A 219 -5.29 13.38 9.38
C PRO A 219 -5.16 12.76 7.97
N TRP A 220 -4.42 11.65 7.86
CA TRP A 220 -4.23 10.94 6.60
C TRP A 220 -5.50 10.21 6.17
N LEU A 221 -6.17 9.54 7.11
CA LEU A 221 -7.48 8.93 6.88
C LEU A 221 -8.45 9.97 6.33
N ALA A 222 -8.61 11.08 7.04
CA ALA A 222 -9.51 12.16 6.66
C ALA A 222 -9.20 12.76 5.27
N ALA A 223 -7.92 12.88 4.93
CA ALA A 223 -7.52 13.44 3.65
C ALA A 223 -7.82 12.48 2.49
N LEU A 224 -7.49 11.22 2.66
CA LEU A 224 -7.73 10.19 1.64
C LEU A 224 -9.23 9.98 1.41
N GLU A 225 -10.04 9.89 2.45
CA GLU A 225 -11.50 9.77 2.34
C GLU A 225 -12.13 10.95 1.58
N ARG A 226 -11.72 12.18 1.92
CA ARG A 226 -12.20 13.38 1.20
C ARG A 226 -11.83 13.38 -0.28
N ASN A 227 -10.76 12.66 -0.66
CA ASN A 227 -10.34 12.48 -2.04
C ASN A 227 -10.90 11.18 -2.67
N GLY A 228 -11.85 10.52 -2.03
CA GLY A 228 -12.56 9.37 -2.58
C GLY A 228 -11.79 8.06 -2.52
N PHE A 229 -10.86 7.91 -1.56
CA PHE A 229 -10.12 6.66 -1.36
C PHE A 229 -11.07 5.49 -1.07
N ARG A 230 -10.86 4.37 -1.78
CA ARG A 230 -11.64 3.12 -1.68
C ARG A 230 -10.72 1.89 -1.62
N GLY A 231 -9.47 2.11 -1.30
CA GLY A 231 -8.45 1.05 -1.30
C GLY A 231 -8.22 0.47 0.10
N SER A 232 -7.09 -0.18 0.24
CA SER A 232 -6.72 -0.94 1.43
C SER A 232 -5.73 -0.20 2.31
N TRP A 233 -5.94 -0.30 3.61
CA TRP A 233 -5.01 0.14 4.64
C TRP A 233 -4.26 -1.09 5.16
N LEU A 234 -2.97 -1.14 4.96
CA LEU A 234 -2.14 -2.27 5.32
C LEU A 234 -1.15 -1.89 6.42
N ALA A 235 -1.22 -2.60 7.54
CA ALA A 235 -0.21 -2.55 8.58
C ALA A 235 1.08 -3.17 8.05
N ALA A 236 2.19 -2.46 8.20
CA ALA A 236 3.51 -2.91 7.78
C ALA A 236 4.54 -2.78 8.92
N PRO A 237 4.30 -3.43 10.09
CA PRO A 237 5.25 -3.49 11.18
C PRO A 237 6.48 -4.28 10.75
N GLN A 238 7.66 -3.77 11.03
CA GLN A 238 8.93 -4.41 10.70
C GLN A 238 9.54 -5.03 11.95
N SER A 239 9.78 -6.34 11.93
CA SER A 239 10.47 -7.10 12.97
C SER A 239 10.97 -8.43 12.40
N ALA A 240 11.97 -9.01 13.05
CA ALA A 240 12.37 -10.40 12.80
C ALA A 240 11.50 -11.42 13.56
N ASP A 241 10.64 -10.98 14.46
CA ASP A 241 9.76 -11.83 15.28
C ASP A 241 8.31 -11.81 14.74
N PRO A 242 7.80 -12.94 14.19
CA PRO A 242 6.43 -13.04 13.68
C PRO A 242 5.37 -12.72 14.74
N LEU A 243 5.58 -13.14 15.98
CA LEU A 243 4.63 -12.88 17.07
C LEU A 243 4.50 -11.39 17.35
N ARG A 244 5.61 -10.67 17.29
CA ARG A 244 5.62 -9.22 17.46
C ARG A 244 4.88 -8.52 16.33
N ILE A 245 5.13 -8.91 15.08
CA ILE A 245 4.39 -8.39 13.91
C ILE A 245 2.89 -8.60 14.07
N ARG A 246 2.46 -9.81 14.47
CA ARG A 246 1.04 -10.12 14.72
C ARG A 246 0.44 -9.23 15.80
N THR A 247 1.13 -9.08 16.92
CA THR A 247 0.68 -8.24 18.05
C THR A 247 0.51 -6.79 17.62
N GLU A 248 1.47 -6.25 16.90
CA GLU A 248 1.42 -4.86 16.43
C GLU A 248 0.35 -4.65 15.34
N ALA A 249 0.17 -5.61 14.43
CA ALA A 249 -0.89 -5.57 13.44
C ALA A 249 -2.29 -5.64 14.08
N PHE A 250 -2.47 -6.44 15.14
CA PHE A 250 -3.70 -6.49 15.91
C PHE A 250 -3.99 -5.14 16.60
N ARG A 251 -3.01 -4.55 17.29
CA ARG A 251 -3.14 -3.21 17.89
C ARG A 251 -3.51 -2.15 16.85
N PHE A 252 -2.97 -2.27 15.63
CA PHE A 252 -3.33 -1.37 14.55
C PHE A 252 -4.80 -1.51 14.13
N THR A 253 -5.32 -2.73 14.06
CA THR A 253 -6.74 -2.98 13.77
C THR A 253 -7.65 -2.38 14.84
N GLU A 254 -7.28 -2.51 16.12
CA GLU A 254 -8.02 -1.88 17.21
C GLU A 254 -8.04 -0.36 17.07
N LEU A 255 -6.88 0.25 16.79
CA LEU A 255 -6.77 1.69 16.55
C LEU A 255 -7.67 2.17 15.40
N LEU A 256 -7.68 1.44 14.29
CA LEU A 256 -8.54 1.78 13.16
C LEU A 256 -10.03 1.63 13.49
N ASN A 257 -10.40 0.62 14.26
CA ASN A 257 -11.77 0.43 14.72
C ASN A 257 -12.20 1.56 15.66
N GLU A 258 -11.33 2.04 16.53
CA GLU A 258 -11.60 3.22 17.35
C GLU A 258 -11.81 4.48 16.50
N LEU A 259 -11.03 4.64 15.42
CA LEU A 259 -11.14 5.76 14.49
C LEU A 259 -12.43 5.71 13.65
N LYS A 260 -12.97 4.50 13.41
CA LYS A 260 -14.25 4.29 12.71
C LYS A 260 -15.47 4.61 13.58
N GLN A 261 -15.37 4.43 14.90
CA GLN A 261 -16.51 4.67 15.79
C GLN A 261 -16.74 6.17 15.94
N PRO A 262 -17.90 6.72 15.56
CA PRO A 262 -18.26 8.09 15.90
C PRO A 262 -18.19 8.22 17.42
N SER A 263 -17.49 9.25 17.90
CA SER A 263 -17.36 9.51 19.34
C SER A 263 -18.75 9.52 19.97
N ALA A 264 -19.08 8.50 20.74
CA ALA A 264 -20.37 8.35 21.44
C ALA A 264 -20.69 9.53 22.39
N GLN A 265 -19.72 10.43 22.60
CA GLN A 265 -19.86 11.62 23.44
C GLN A 265 -20.62 12.79 22.81
N GLN A 266 -20.96 12.76 21.51
CA GLN A 266 -21.70 13.86 20.87
C GLN A 266 -23.24 13.69 20.89
N LYS A 267 -23.80 12.55 21.34
CA LYS A 267 -25.26 12.37 21.45
C LYS A 267 -25.86 12.79 22.80
N GLY A 268 -25.09 13.40 23.67
CA GLY A 268 -25.47 13.66 25.05
C GLY A 268 -25.83 15.10 25.43
N PHE A 269 -26.11 16.00 24.50
CA PHE A 269 -26.65 17.34 24.85
C PHE A 269 -27.59 17.86 23.76
N SER A 270 -28.82 17.37 23.79
CA SER A 270 -30.00 18.05 23.23
C SER A 270 -31.12 17.80 24.23
N LEU A 271 -31.22 18.67 25.20
CA LEU A 271 -32.43 18.97 25.99
C LEU A 271 -32.68 20.48 25.90
#